data_c0c917d1da90f7ca34422dc6725917c5
#
_entry.id   c0c917d1da90f7ca34422dc6725917c5
#
_cell.length_a   1.000
_cell.length_b   1.000
_cell.length_c   1.000
_cell.angle_alpha   90.00
_cell.angle_beta   90.00
_cell.angle_gamma   90.00
#
_symmetry.space_group_name_H-M   'P 1'
#
loop_
_entity.id
_entity.type
_entity.pdbx_description
1 polymer ?
#
loop_
_entity_poly.entity_id
_entity_poly.type
_entity_poly.pdbx_seq_one_letter_code
_entity_poly.pdbx_strand_id
1 'polypeptide(L)'
;MQFVKPLPSFLLQRYHGWFATSYSEDRTWYKQLASEGQRPRAMIISCCDSRVHATSIFGADQGEFFIHRNIANLVPPFQPDGQQHGTSAAVEYAVRALKVGHLIVLGHSNCGGVQSCYEMCSGQAPELEEKTSFVGSWLEILRPACETLIETGNDEDRIKLMEKQAVLTSLENLMTFPFLKDAVEKEELSLHGLWTDIGAGGLEAYDSHANRFVPV
;
A
#
# COMPACT_ATOMS: atom_id res chain seq x y z
N MET A 1 23.55 -23.85 -2.26
CA MET A 1 23.45 -22.55 -1.58
C MET A 1 23.56 -22.77 -0.07
N GLN A 2 24.75 -22.53 0.51
CA GLN A 2 25.03 -22.81 1.94
C GLN A 2 24.33 -21.83 2.92
N PHE A 3 23.84 -20.68 2.42
CA PHE A 3 23.15 -19.67 3.23
C PHE A 3 21.64 -19.93 3.40
N VAL A 4 21.07 -20.86 2.64
CA VAL A 4 19.65 -21.24 2.76
C VAL A 4 19.50 -22.21 3.92
N LYS A 5 18.57 -21.95 4.82
CA LYS A 5 18.27 -22.78 6.00
C LYS A 5 16.90 -23.43 5.83
N PRO A 6 16.66 -24.59 6.47
CA PRO A 6 15.33 -25.18 6.57
C PRO A 6 14.32 -24.19 7.18
N LEU A 7 13.04 -24.33 6.83
CA LEU A 7 11.99 -23.52 7.43
C LEU A 7 11.92 -23.74 8.95
N PRO A 8 11.71 -22.68 9.73
CA PRO A 8 11.45 -22.79 11.16
C PRO A 8 10.22 -23.65 11.46
N SER A 9 10.25 -24.40 12.55
CA SER A 9 9.19 -25.33 12.93
C SER A 9 7.81 -24.68 13.03
N PHE A 10 7.73 -23.43 13.53
CA PHE A 10 6.46 -22.73 13.63
C PHE A 10 5.78 -22.46 12.27
N LEU A 11 6.57 -22.20 11.21
CA LEU A 11 6.03 -22.02 9.85
C LEU A 11 5.55 -23.36 9.27
N LEU A 12 6.29 -24.43 9.52
CA LEU A 12 5.86 -25.77 9.10
C LEU A 12 4.54 -26.18 9.78
N GLN A 13 4.42 -25.96 11.09
CA GLN A 13 3.19 -26.23 11.84
C GLN A 13 2.00 -25.42 11.31
N ARG A 14 2.18 -24.12 11.04
CA ARG A 14 1.12 -23.27 10.47
C ARG A 14 0.72 -23.70 9.07
N TYR A 15 1.68 -24.04 8.21
CA TYR A 15 1.41 -24.57 6.89
C TYR A 15 0.60 -25.87 6.93
N HIS A 16 1.02 -26.83 7.77
CA HIS A 16 0.29 -28.09 7.93
C HIS A 16 -1.12 -27.87 8.51
N GLY A 17 -1.29 -26.95 9.44
CA GLY A 17 -2.60 -26.55 9.96
C GLY A 17 -3.49 -26.01 8.86
N TRP A 18 -3.05 -25.01 8.11
CA TRP A 18 -3.77 -24.43 6.98
C TRP A 18 -4.13 -25.49 5.91
N PHE A 19 -3.17 -26.37 5.58
CA PHE A 19 -3.39 -27.42 4.59
C PHE A 19 -4.45 -28.43 5.03
N ALA A 20 -4.44 -28.80 6.32
CA ALA A 20 -5.38 -29.77 6.89
C ALA A 20 -6.80 -29.19 7.10
N THR A 21 -6.96 -27.89 7.21
CA THR A 21 -8.24 -27.20 7.44
C THR A 21 -8.67 -26.39 6.21
N SER A 22 -8.33 -25.11 6.17
CA SER A 22 -8.81 -24.15 5.15
C SER A 22 -8.58 -24.62 3.71
N TYR A 23 -7.39 -25.13 3.38
CA TYR A 23 -7.15 -25.64 2.01
C TYR A 23 -7.98 -26.87 1.71
N SER A 24 -8.12 -27.80 2.66
CA SER A 24 -8.87 -29.04 2.45
C SER A 24 -10.37 -28.78 2.33
N GLU A 25 -10.92 -27.83 3.08
CA GLU A 25 -12.31 -27.39 3.02
C GLU A 25 -12.62 -26.70 1.68
N ASP A 26 -11.72 -25.79 1.24
CA ASP A 26 -11.92 -25.00 0.02
C ASP A 26 -11.14 -25.54 -1.20
N ARG A 27 -10.76 -26.82 -1.18
CA ARG A 27 -9.90 -27.41 -2.21
C ARG A 27 -10.42 -27.22 -3.64
N THR A 28 -11.72 -27.26 -3.84
CA THR A 28 -12.33 -27.07 -5.16
C THR A 28 -12.16 -25.65 -5.63
N TRP A 29 -12.33 -24.67 -4.73
CA TRP A 29 -12.10 -23.27 -5.02
C TRP A 29 -10.64 -22.98 -5.39
N TYR A 30 -9.66 -23.48 -4.61
CA TYR A 30 -8.24 -23.32 -4.94
C TYR A 30 -7.86 -23.92 -6.30
N LYS A 31 -8.44 -25.07 -6.66
CA LYS A 31 -8.23 -25.67 -7.99
C LYS A 31 -8.81 -24.82 -9.10
N GLN A 32 -9.98 -24.23 -8.90
CA GLN A 32 -10.61 -23.33 -9.85
C GLN A 32 -9.76 -22.07 -10.05
N LEU A 33 -9.34 -21.40 -8.97
CA LEU A 33 -8.44 -20.25 -9.03
C LEU A 33 -7.15 -20.57 -9.81
N ALA A 34 -6.56 -21.73 -9.59
CA ALA A 34 -5.34 -22.13 -10.27
C ALA A 34 -5.56 -22.38 -11.77
N SER A 35 -6.72 -22.89 -12.18
CA SER A 35 -7.01 -23.21 -13.59
C SER A 35 -7.51 -22.01 -14.40
N GLU A 36 -8.24 -21.08 -13.76
CA GLU A 36 -8.85 -19.93 -14.43
C GLU A 36 -7.97 -18.68 -14.43
N GLY A 37 -6.86 -18.68 -13.65
CA GLY A 37 -6.01 -17.54 -13.43
C GLY A 37 -6.67 -16.51 -12.49
N GLN A 38 -6.02 -15.35 -12.35
CA GLN A 38 -6.53 -14.29 -11.46
C GLN A 38 -7.36 -13.26 -12.23
N ARG A 39 -8.46 -12.83 -11.61
CA ARG A 39 -9.34 -11.75 -12.10
C ARG A 39 -9.75 -10.84 -10.94
N PRO A 40 -8.79 -10.14 -10.33
CA PRO A 40 -9.08 -9.28 -9.18
C PRO A 40 -9.98 -8.12 -9.57
N ARG A 41 -10.91 -7.77 -8.69
CA ARG A 41 -11.80 -6.61 -8.87
C ARG A 41 -11.08 -5.30 -8.63
N ALA A 42 -10.11 -5.31 -7.72
CA ALA A 42 -9.37 -4.14 -7.32
C ALA A 42 -7.88 -4.43 -7.12
N MET A 43 -7.06 -3.40 -7.33
CA MET A 43 -5.70 -3.34 -6.79
C MET A 43 -5.72 -2.59 -5.47
N ILE A 44 -5.00 -3.09 -4.47
CA ILE A 44 -4.77 -2.38 -3.21
C ILE A 44 -3.27 -2.16 -3.02
N ILE A 45 -2.88 -0.90 -2.83
CA ILE A 45 -1.53 -0.50 -2.43
C ILE A 45 -1.60 -0.14 -0.94
N SER A 46 -0.92 -0.90 -0.10
CA SER A 46 -0.93 -0.73 1.35
C SER A 46 0.48 -0.81 1.96
N CYS A 47 0.59 -0.44 3.24
CA CYS A 47 1.86 -0.54 3.94
C CYS A 47 2.29 -2.00 4.17
N CYS A 48 3.63 -2.23 4.25
CA CYS A 48 4.22 -3.49 4.70
C CYS A 48 4.00 -3.76 6.20
N ASP A 49 3.43 -2.83 6.95
CA ASP A 49 3.17 -2.97 8.38
C ASP A 49 2.41 -4.25 8.70
N SER A 50 2.97 -5.10 9.55
CA SER A 50 2.44 -6.43 9.86
C SER A 50 1.06 -6.41 10.55
N ARG A 51 0.64 -5.25 11.07
CA ARG A 51 -0.65 -5.04 11.74
C ARG A 51 -1.77 -4.72 10.74
N VAL A 52 -1.44 -4.35 9.50
CA VAL A 52 -2.41 -3.96 8.45
C VAL A 52 -2.50 -5.05 7.41
N HIS A 53 -3.69 -5.60 7.20
CA HIS A 53 -3.95 -6.62 6.21
C HIS A 53 -5.26 -6.33 5.48
N ALA A 54 -5.18 -5.88 4.24
CA ALA A 54 -6.34 -5.43 3.47
C ALA A 54 -7.43 -6.51 3.33
N THR A 55 -7.04 -7.77 3.08
CA THR A 55 -8.01 -8.87 2.98
C THR A 55 -8.79 -9.08 4.27
N SER A 56 -8.16 -8.90 5.43
CA SER A 56 -8.85 -9.01 6.72
C SER A 56 -9.79 -7.84 6.99
N ILE A 57 -9.39 -6.62 6.60
CA ILE A 57 -10.21 -5.41 6.79
C ILE A 57 -11.52 -5.51 5.98
N PHE A 58 -11.44 -6.04 4.76
CA PHE A 58 -12.59 -6.14 3.86
C PHE A 58 -13.26 -7.52 3.85
N GLY A 59 -12.78 -8.48 4.65
CA GLY A 59 -13.31 -9.85 4.64
C GLY A 59 -13.22 -10.52 3.27
N ALA A 60 -12.16 -10.22 2.51
CA ALA A 60 -12.04 -10.63 1.12
C ALA A 60 -11.47 -12.04 0.98
N ASP A 61 -11.99 -12.77 0.01
CA ASP A 61 -11.50 -14.09 -0.39
C ASP A 61 -10.26 -14.03 -1.28
N GLN A 62 -9.61 -15.18 -1.44
CA GLN A 62 -8.46 -15.32 -2.35
C GLN A 62 -8.90 -15.04 -3.79
N GLY A 63 -8.12 -14.18 -4.47
CA GLY A 63 -8.35 -13.81 -5.86
C GLY A 63 -9.14 -12.52 -6.07
N GLU A 64 -9.77 -11.95 -5.04
CA GLU A 64 -10.54 -10.70 -5.15
C GLU A 64 -9.68 -9.45 -5.33
N PHE A 65 -8.51 -9.42 -4.68
CA PHE A 65 -7.61 -8.26 -4.73
C PHE A 65 -6.23 -8.61 -5.28
N PHE A 66 -5.71 -7.72 -6.12
CA PHE A 66 -4.30 -7.68 -6.47
C PHE A 66 -3.58 -6.75 -5.50
N ILE A 67 -2.79 -7.32 -4.59
CA ILE A 67 -2.24 -6.57 -3.46
C ILE A 67 -0.75 -6.27 -3.69
N HIS A 68 -0.40 -4.98 -3.64
CA HIS A 68 0.97 -4.51 -3.56
C HIS A 68 1.23 -3.87 -2.20
N ARG A 69 2.35 -4.19 -1.58
CA ARG A 69 2.72 -3.64 -0.28
C ARG A 69 4.12 -3.05 -0.34
N ASN A 70 4.28 -1.87 0.23
CA ASN A 70 5.57 -1.18 0.34
C ASN A 70 5.63 -0.35 1.64
N ILE A 71 6.73 0.36 1.87
CA ILE A 71 6.85 1.24 3.03
C ILE A 71 5.93 2.45 2.83
N ALA A 72 5.06 2.72 3.82
CA ALA A 72 4.14 3.86 3.89
C ALA A 72 3.13 3.96 2.72
N ASN A 73 2.78 2.85 2.05
CA ASN A 73 1.80 2.82 0.94
C ASN A 73 2.06 3.87 -0.18
N LEU A 74 3.33 4.22 -0.39
CA LEU A 74 3.72 5.26 -1.33
C LEU A 74 3.74 4.76 -2.77
N VAL A 75 3.38 5.65 -3.69
CA VAL A 75 3.55 5.48 -5.12
C VAL A 75 4.50 6.56 -5.63
N PRO A 76 5.61 6.22 -6.30
CA PRO A 76 6.46 7.21 -6.93
C PRO A 76 5.76 7.82 -8.15
N PRO A 77 6.12 9.04 -8.57
CA PRO A 77 5.63 9.61 -9.82
C PRO A 77 6.12 8.78 -11.01
N PHE A 78 5.45 8.92 -12.17
CA PHE A 78 5.87 8.25 -13.39
C PHE A 78 7.25 8.76 -13.85
N GLN A 79 8.26 7.92 -13.72
CA GLN A 79 9.64 8.18 -14.14
C GLN A 79 10.22 6.90 -14.76
N PRO A 80 10.04 6.67 -16.07
CA PRO A 80 10.47 5.42 -16.72
C PRO A 80 11.99 5.19 -16.63
N ASP A 81 12.77 6.25 -16.53
CA ASP A 81 14.22 6.21 -16.35
C ASP A 81 14.65 6.27 -14.87
N GLY A 82 13.69 6.26 -13.94
CA GLY A 82 13.92 6.28 -12.50
C GLY A 82 14.39 4.93 -11.94
N GLN A 83 14.53 4.86 -10.61
CA GLN A 83 15.04 3.68 -9.92
C GLN A 83 13.97 2.92 -9.10
N GLN A 84 12.75 3.46 -8.98
CA GLN A 84 11.70 2.95 -8.09
C GLN A 84 10.63 2.18 -8.88
N HIS A 85 11.03 1.11 -9.56
CA HIS A 85 10.18 0.42 -10.54
C HIS A 85 9.23 -0.63 -9.98
N GLY A 86 9.45 -1.16 -8.77
CA GLY A 86 8.64 -2.25 -8.22
C GLY A 86 7.15 -1.90 -8.10
N THR A 87 6.83 -0.74 -7.53
CA THR A 87 5.46 -0.25 -7.42
C THR A 87 4.87 0.10 -8.79
N SER A 88 5.65 0.79 -9.63
CA SER A 88 5.23 1.16 -11.00
C SER A 88 4.89 -0.05 -11.85
N ALA A 89 5.69 -1.12 -11.78
CA ALA A 89 5.41 -2.37 -12.48
C ALA A 89 4.12 -3.05 -11.99
N ALA A 90 3.87 -3.05 -10.68
CA ALA A 90 2.64 -3.59 -10.12
C ALA A 90 1.40 -2.81 -10.58
N VAL A 91 1.49 -1.47 -10.59
CA VAL A 91 0.42 -0.58 -11.10
C VAL A 91 0.16 -0.83 -12.58
N GLU A 92 1.21 -0.89 -13.40
CA GLU A 92 1.07 -1.16 -14.84
C GLU A 92 0.40 -2.51 -15.09
N TYR A 93 0.82 -3.56 -14.38
CA TYR A 93 0.26 -4.90 -14.52
C TYR A 93 -1.23 -4.94 -14.12
N ALA A 94 -1.59 -4.29 -13.02
CA ALA A 94 -2.98 -4.22 -12.56
C ALA A 94 -3.89 -3.51 -13.58
N VAL A 95 -3.45 -2.37 -14.11
CA VAL A 95 -4.28 -1.57 -15.02
C VAL A 95 -4.30 -2.14 -16.43
N ARG A 96 -3.14 -2.51 -17.00
CA ARG A 96 -3.04 -2.93 -18.41
C ARG A 96 -3.34 -4.40 -18.62
N ALA A 97 -2.84 -5.28 -17.75
CA ALA A 97 -2.98 -6.72 -17.91
C ALA A 97 -4.22 -7.27 -17.22
N LEU A 98 -4.43 -6.93 -15.94
CA LEU A 98 -5.55 -7.43 -15.15
C LEU A 98 -6.83 -6.62 -15.35
N LYS A 99 -6.72 -5.36 -15.80
CA LYS A 99 -7.85 -4.45 -16.04
C LYS A 99 -8.75 -4.32 -14.82
N VAL A 100 -8.14 -4.06 -13.65
CA VAL A 100 -8.89 -3.85 -12.41
C VAL A 100 -9.78 -2.61 -12.54
N GLY A 101 -11.01 -2.67 -12.03
CA GLY A 101 -11.94 -1.54 -12.06
C GLY A 101 -11.69 -0.51 -10.95
N HIS A 102 -10.91 -0.88 -9.93
CA HIS A 102 -10.62 -0.02 -8.78
C HIS A 102 -9.16 -0.11 -8.39
N LEU A 103 -8.56 1.03 -8.02
CA LEU A 103 -7.24 1.10 -7.39
C LEU A 103 -7.36 1.87 -6.09
N ILE A 104 -6.96 1.24 -5.01
CA ILE A 104 -7.12 1.72 -3.64
C ILE A 104 -5.74 1.95 -3.03
N VAL A 105 -5.50 3.14 -2.50
CA VAL A 105 -4.36 3.42 -1.62
C VAL A 105 -4.86 3.39 -0.19
N LEU A 106 -4.35 2.46 0.61
CA LEU A 106 -4.74 2.24 2.00
C LEU A 106 -3.62 2.63 2.96
N GLY A 107 -3.75 3.79 3.60
CA GLY A 107 -2.93 4.24 4.71
C GLY A 107 -3.43 3.72 6.06
N HIS A 108 -2.65 3.97 7.11
CA HIS A 108 -3.02 3.51 8.45
C HIS A 108 -2.40 4.35 9.57
N SER A 109 -2.98 4.28 10.76
CA SER A 109 -2.47 4.95 11.96
C SER A 109 -1.15 4.33 12.45
N ASN A 110 -0.31 5.15 13.06
CA ASN A 110 1.01 4.79 13.62
C ASN A 110 1.93 4.11 12.58
N CYS A 111 1.97 4.66 11.36
CA CYS A 111 2.80 4.16 10.28
C CYS A 111 4.28 4.46 10.53
N GLY A 112 5.09 3.41 10.74
CA GLY A 112 6.53 3.57 10.97
C GLY A 112 7.26 4.25 9.83
N GLY A 113 6.85 4.03 8.57
CA GLY A 113 7.46 4.69 7.42
C GLY A 113 7.15 6.19 7.37
N VAL A 114 5.94 6.61 7.74
CA VAL A 114 5.57 8.03 7.85
C VAL A 114 6.31 8.68 9.00
N GLN A 115 6.39 8.01 10.16
CA GLN A 115 7.19 8.46 11.30
C GLN A 115 8.66 8.66 10.92
N SER A 116 9.25 7.70 10.21
CA SER A 116 10.65 7.82 9.73
C SER A 116 10.84 8.99 8.77
N CYS A 117 9.86 9.28 7.91
CA CYS A 117 9.90 10.47 7.04
C CYS A 117 9.90 11.77 7.88
N TYR A 118 9.05 11.84 8.90
CA TYR A 118 9.02 12.99 9.82
C TYR A 118 10.35 13.16 10.56
N GLU A 119 10.91 12.09 11.10
CA GLU A 119 12.20 12.10 11.80
C GLU A 119 13.35 12.52 10.87
N MET A 120 13.34 12.06 9.62
CA MET A 120 14.29 12.45 8.59
C MET A 120 14.19 13.96 8.31
N CYS A 121 12.99 14.48 8.04
CA CYS A 121 12.77 15.90 7.74
C CYS A 121 13.07 16.84 8.94
N SER A 122 12.87 16.35 10.17
CA SER A 122 13.17 17.10 11.40
C SER A 122 14.61 16.96 11.88
N GLY A 123 15.46 16.24 11.15
CA GLY A 123 16.87 16.02 11.49
C GLY A 123 17.10 15.05 12.67
N GLN A 124 16.08 14.28 13.06
CA GLN A 124 16.16 13.30 14.14
C GLN A 124 16.71 11.93 13.68
N ALA A 125 16.70 11.65 12.36
CA ALA A 125 17.20 10.44 11.76
C ALA A 125 18.20 10.75 10.62
N PRO A 126 19.40 11.29 10.92
CA PRO A 126 20.37 11.70 9.92
C PRO A 126 20.90 10.53 9.06
N GLU A 127 20.85 9.30 9.57
CA GLU A 127 21.22 8.09 8.84
C GLU A 127 20.30 7.82 7.62
N LEU A 128 19.07 8.30 7.64
CA LEU A 128 18.15 8.20 6.51
C LEU A 128 18.50 9.16 5.38
N GLU A 129 19.21 10.24 5.67
CA GLU A 129 19.72 11.21 4.69
C GLU A 129 20.97 10.69 3.92
N GLU A 130 21.54 9.56 4.34
CA GLU A 130 22.68 8.97 3.67
C GLU A 130 22.29 8.43 2.30
N LYS A 131 23.12 8.65 1.28
CA LYS A 131 22.89 8.17 -0.10
C LYS A 131 22.76 6.65 -0.22
N THR A 132 23.22 5.91 0.79
CA THR A 132 23.14 4.44 0.88
C THR A 132 21.85 3.95 1.51
N SER A 133 21.03 4.84 2.09
CA SER A 133 19.74 4.50 2.68
C SER A 133 18.68 4.24 1.62
N PHE A 134 18.27 2.98 1.47
CA PHE A 134 17.13 2.62 0.62
C PHE A 134 15.80 3.17 1.17
N VAL A 135 15.64 3.21 2.50
CA VAL A 135 14.44 3.75 3.14
C VAL A 135 14.39 5.25 2.94
N GLY A 136 15.47 5.97 3.24
CA GLY A 136 15.54 7.42 3.03
C GLY A 136 15.23 7.80 1.58
N SER A 137 15.90 7.15 0.59
CA SER A 137 15.64 7.37 -0.83
C SER A 137 14.17 7.08 -1.23
N TRP A 138 13.52 6.13 -0.56
CA TRP A 138 12.10 5.84 -0.80
C TRP A 138 11.20 6.92 -0.20
N LEU A 139 11.51 7.40 1.00
CA LEU A 139 10.74 8.41 1.71
C LEU A 139 10.83 9.81 1.09
N GLU A 140 11.79 10.06 0.19
CA GLU A 140 11.85 11.28 -0.63
C GLU A 140 10.53 11.53 -1.39
N ILE A 141 9.76 10.49 -1.70
CA ILE A 141 8.42 10.63 -2.31
C ILE A 141 7.48 11.45 -1.44
N LEU A 142 7.60 11.35 -0.11
CA LEU A 142 6.74 12.03 0.86
C LEU A 142 7.36 13.32 1.41
N ARG A 143 8.67 13.55 1.21
CA ARG A 143 9.39 14.72 1.73
C ARG A 143 8.68 16.06 1.48
N PRO A 144 8.20 16.39 0.26
CA PRO A 144 7.56 17.69 0.02
C PRO A 144 6.33 17.92 0.91
N ALA A 145 5.55 16.87 1.15
CA ALA A 145 4.40 16.94 2.05
C ALA A 145 4.82 17.07 3.51
N CYS A 146 5.89 16.38 3.92
CA CYS A 146 6.47 16.48 5.26
C CYS A 146 6.93 17.91 5.56
N GLU A 147 7.72 18.52 4.69
CA GLU A 147 8.23 19.88 4.85
C GLU A 147 7.09 20.91 5.01
N THR A 148 5.98 20.70 4.32
CA THR A 148 4.79 21.56 4.44
C THR A 148 4.08 21.39 5.79
N LEU A 149 4.05 20.18 6.33
CA LEU A 149 3.27 19.87 7.53
C LEU A 149 4.07 19.99 8.83
N ILE A 150 5.41 20.01 8.76
CA ILE A 150 6.29 19.96 9.95
C ILE A 150 6.06 21.12 10.92
N GLU A 151 5.58 22.26 10.43
CA GLU A 151 5.32 23.47 11.23
C GLU A 151 3.89 23.51 11.79
N THR A 152 3.02 22.52 11.49
CA THR A 152 1.60 22.54 11.85
C THR A 152 1.29 21.68 13.08
N GLY A 153 0.45 22.15 14.00
CA GLY A 153 -0.12 21.37 15.12
C GLY A 153 0.88 20.80 16.12
N ASN A 154 0.46 19.83 16.93
CA ASN A 154 1.33 19.02 17.78
C ASN A 154 1.85 17.79 17.02
N ASP A 155 2.83 17.06 17.57
CA ASP A 155 3.49 15.96 16.86
C ASP A 155 2.55 14.80 16.50
N GLU A 156 1.61 14.44 17.37
CA GLU A 156 0.65 13.36 17.12
C GLU A 156 -0.33 13.72 16.01
N ASP A 157 -0.84 14.94 16.00
CA ASP A 157 -1.71 15.44 14.93
C ASP A 157 -0.95 15.52 13.60
N ARG A 158 0.33 15.94 13.61
CA ARG A 158 1.17 15.97 12.41
C ARG A 158 1.36 14.61 11.79
N ILE A 159 1.71 13.59 12.60
CA ILE A 159 1.91 12.23 12.09
C ILE A 159 0.61 11.71 11.46
N LYS A 160 -0.53 11.89 12.11
CA LYS A 160 -1.84 11.51 11.55
C LYS A 160 -2.16 12.26 10.25
N LEU A 161 -1.86 13.55 10.18
CA LEU A 161 -2.01 14.32 8.94
C LEU A 161 -1.08 13.82 7.84
N MET A 162 0.18 13.52 8.17
CA MET A 162 1.13 12.97 7.21
C MET A 162 0.75 11.58 6.70
N GLU A 163 0.17 10.72 7.54
CA GLU A 163 -0.35 9.41 7.15
C GLU A 163 -1.44 9.55 6.08
N LYS A 164 -2.36 10.48 6.27
CA LYS A 164 -3.41 10.81 5.30
C LYS A 164 -2.83 11.48 4.04
N GLN A 165 -1.85 12.36 4.23
CA GLN A 165 -1.19 13.00 3.10
C GLN A 165 -0.37 11.99 2.26
N ALA A 166 0.21 10.96 2.85
CA ALA A 166 0.88 9.89 2.11
C ALA A 166 -0.09 9.15 1.15
N VAL A 167 -1.35 9.01 1.56
CA VAL A 167 -2.41 8.47 0.67
C VAL A 167 -2.67 9.44 -0.48
N LEU A 168 -2.84 10.74 -0.19
CA LEU A 168 -3.12 11.74 -1.23
C LEU A 168 -1.96 11.91 -2.20
N THR A 169 -0.72 12.01 -1.70
CA THR A 169 0.49 12.06 -2.53
C THR A 169 0.58 10.84 -3.47
N SER A 170 0.24 9.65 -2.97
CA SER A 170 0.23 8.44 -3.78
C SER A 170 -0.85 8.48 -4.86
N LEU A 171 -2.05 9.00 -4.56
CA LEU A 171 -3.12 9.19 -5.55
C LEU A 171 -2.74 10.22 -6.63
N GLU A 172 -2.12 11.33 -6.23
CA GLU A 172 -1.61 12.35 -7.16
C GLU A 172 -0.53 11.77 -8.07
N ASN A 173 0.42 11.02 -7.52
CA ASN A 173 1.46 10.36 -8.27
C ASN A 173 0.92 9.29 -9.24
N LEU A 174 -0.13 8.55 -8.87
CA LEU A 174 -0.81 7.62 -9.79
C LEU A 174 -1.32 8.34 -11.03
N MET A 175 -1.85 9.55 -10.90
CA MET A 175 -2.34 10.33 -12.05
C MET A 175 -1.23 10.85 -12.98
N THR A 176 0.04 10.71 -12.59
CA THR A 176 1.18 11.00 -13.48
C THR A 176 1.46 9.88 -14.49
N PHE A 177 0.93 8.67 -14.27
CA PHE A 177 1.08 7.54 -15.19
C PHE A 177 0.12 7.69 -16.38
N PRO A 178 0.61 7.83 -17.62
CA PRO A 178 -0.25 8.15 -18.77
C PRO A 178 -1.35 7.13 -19.01
N PHE A 179 -1.03 5.83 -18.88
CA PHE A 179 -1.99 4.75 -19.10
C PHE A 179 -3.07 4.67 -18.01
N LEU A 180 -2.72 5.06 -16.78
CA LEU A 180 -3.66 5.09 -15.66
C LEU A 180 -4.59 6.29 -15.77
N LYS A 181 -4.04 7.46 -16.09
CA LYS A 181 -4.80 8.67 -16.35
C LYS A 181 -5.83 8.45 -17.48
N ASP A 182 -5.41 7.83 -18.58
CA ASP A 182 -6.29 7.46 -19.69
C ASP A 182 -7.43 6.53 -19.26
N ALA A 183 -7.16 5.53 -18.42
CA ALA A 183 -8.18 4.63 -17.89
C ALA A 183 -9.18 5.34 -16.95
N VAL A 184 -8.70 6.28 -16.13
CA VAL A 184 -9.57 7.10 -15.26
C VAL A 184 -10.44 8.05 -16.08
N GLU A 185 -9.87 8.73 -17.07
CA GLU A 185 -10.62 9.66 -17.96
C GLU A 185 -11.69 8.93 -18.80
N LYS A 186 -11.50 7.64 -19.09
CA LYS A 186 -12.49 6.78 -19.76
C LYS A 186 -13.48 6.11 -18.81
N GLU A 187 -13.43 6.41 -17.53
CA GLU A 187 -14.27 5.78 -16.50
C GLU A 187 -14.10 4.24 -16.41
N GLU A 188 -12.97 3.69 -16.90
CA GLU A 188 -12.62 2.28 -16.83
C GLU A 188 -11.95 1.93 -15.49
N LEU A 189 -11.40 2.93 -14.77
CA LEU A 189 -10.71 2.80 -13.49
C LEU A 189 -11.14 3.90 -12.53
N SER A 190 -11.45 3.53 -11.29
CA SER A 190 -11.72 4.45 -10.18
C SER A 190 -10.59 4.42 -9.15
N LEU A 191 -10.16 5.59 -8.66
CA LEU A 191 -9.16 5.72 -7.61
C LEU A 191 -9.83 5.98 -6.26
N HIS A 192 -9.31 5.36 -5.20
CA HIS A 192 -9.83 5.50 -3.84
C HIS A 192 -8.69 5.69 -2.85
N GLY A 193 -8.82 6.69 -1.97
CA GLY A 193 -7.93 6.91 -0.83
C GLY A 193 -8.61 6.47 0.46
N LEU A 194 -7.99 5.54 1.18
CA LEU A 194 -8.49 5.04 2.46
C LEU A 194 -7.44 5.20 3.55
N TRP A 195 -7.89 5.41 4.77
CA TRP A 195 -7.05 5.40 5.96
C TRP A 195 -7.74 4.61 7.07
N THR A 196 -7.01 3.69 7.72
CA THR A 196 -7.55 2.87 8.81
C THR A 196 -6.85 3.16 10.12
N ASP A 197 -7.63 3.29 11.19
CA ASP A 197 -7.12 3.34 12.55
C ASP A 197 -6.94 1.92 13.08
N ILE A 198 -5.69 1.51 13.29
CA ILE A 198 -5.38 0.15 13.78
C ILE A 198 -5.96 -0.07 15.18
N GLY A 199 -5.91 0.94 16.05
CA GLY A 199 -6.34 0.83 17.45
C GLY A 199 -7.84 0.83 17.62
N ALA A 200 -8.54 1.71 16.89
CA ALA A 200 -9.99 1.86 16.95
C ALA A 200 -10.75 0.96 15.96
N GLY A 201 -10.06 0.39 14.96
CA GLY A 201 -10.70 -0.38 13.89
C GLY A 201 -11.52 0.48 12.93
N GLY A 202 -11.39 1.81 12.99
CA GLY A 202 -12.08 2.74 12.11
C GLY A 202 -11.51 2.75 10.70
N LEU A 203 -12.37 2.97 9.71
CA LEU A 203 -11.99 3.19 8.32
C LEU A 203 -12.53 4.55 7.87
N GLU A 204 -11.68 5.34 7.24
CA GLU A 204 -12.05 6.61 6.62
C GLU A 204 -11.75 6.55 5.12
N ALA A 205 -12.62 7.15 4.32
CA ALA A 205 -12.43 7.33 2.87
C ALA A 205 -12.24 8.82 2.55
N TYR A 206 -11.37 9.11 1.59
CA TYR A 206 -11.19 10.47 1.09
C TYR A 206 -12.39 10.86 0.22
N ASP A 207 -13.08 11.91 0.67
CA ASP A 207 -14.17 12.56 -0.09
C ASP A 207 -13.57 13.76 -0.86
N SER A 208 -13.51 13.65 -2.17
CA SER A 208 -12.99 14.71 -3.05
C SER A 208 -13.85 15.97 -3.09
N HIS A 209 -15.17 15.88 -2.81
CA HIS A 209 -16.05 17.04 -2.74
C HIS A 209 -15.86 17.81 -1.43
N ALA A 210 -15.70 17.09 -0.33
CA ALA A 210 -15.45 17.67 0.98
C ALA A 210 -13.97 18.00 1.21
N ASN A 211 -13.07 17.51 0.35
CA ASN A 211 -11.60 17.64 0.46
C ASN A 211 -11.08 17.17 1.82
N ARG A 212 -11.59 16.05 2.31
CA ARG A 212 -11.20 15.46 3.61
C ARG A 212 -11.51 13.97 3.68
N PHE A 213 -10.87 13.30 4.62
CA PHE A 213 -11.25 11.95 5.00
C PHE A 213 -12.51 11.97 5.88
N VAL A 214 -13.45 11.09 5.55
CA VAL A 214 -14.73 10.91 6.28
C VAL A 214 -14.89 9.44 6.66
N PRO A 215 -15.52 9.14 7.80
CA PRO A 215 -15.81 7.75 8.18
C PRO A 215 -16.65 7.03 7.12
N VAL A 216 -16.37 5.73 6.93
CA VAL A 216 -17.11 4.83 6.03
C VAL A 216 -18.31 4.26 6.77
#